data_ebcca92e897853647d0f532b1ffb2d4e
#
_entry.id   ebcca92e897853647d0f532b1ffb2d4e
#
_cell.length_a   1.000
_cell.length_b   1.000
_cell.length_c   1.000
_cell.angle_alpha   90.00
_cell.angle_beta   90.00
_cell.angle_gamma   90.00
#
_symmetry.space_group_name_H-M   'P 1'
#
loop_
_entity.id
_entity.type
_entity.pdbx_description
1 polymer ?
#
loop_
_entity_poly.entity_id
_entity_poly.type
_entity_poly.pdbx_seq_one_letter_code
_entity_poly.pdbx_strand_id
1 'polypeptide(L)'
;MMLLGAIQPYHSPHYPLLKHQFATFHPPIVQSTDSLHKIPFSARIDRPHQGAPQLDNTHTLARTSFVKKLPFYYGWIILVVSSLGILASIPGQTMGVSVFTDHLIKALGISRVNLSTAYMVGTLASSLVIPYAGALLDRKGARKTASFAAIGLIISLLMLSKSPAISSLSPFSPTISGFAVATIGFLGIRFFGQGVTAIVARTMLARWFGSRRGLVVGIMGVVTAFGFSYAPQPLQAMVARYGWSGAMGMLALLLMVVYFPIVLVFYRSDPESVGMEVEEGLPERTLEKTALNQDSEVEYTVREAKRQPRYWVMMVTLGAWTLFTTAFTFHIVSIHREIGIPAEEAVTIFLPISIISVIAQFIGSYASDRIRIKWLFLIFTVTIILSSLSMTVLKYSAGRGLLIVAYGIGNGLFSMLSIVAWPKLFGRRHLGSISGFAMSLMVAGSAIGPWLFSLAYNHTGSYAIIGTVGAVAGTVLLLISMMLPFSHPITQAAPD
;
A
#
# COMPACT_ATOMS: atom_id res chain seq x y z
N MET A 1 -21.26 -8.91 55.22
CA MET A 1 -21.10 -8.01 56.35
C MET A 1 -20.81 -6.66 55.72
N MET A 2 -21.88 -5.92 55.46
CA MET A 2 -22.28 -4.60 56.03
C MET A 2 -21.12 -3.57 55.91
N LEU A 3 -21.24 -2.47 55.22
CA LEU A 3 -22.16 -1.35 55.48
C LEU A 3 -22.43 -0.53 54.20
N LEU A 4 -23.69 -0.26 54.03
CA LEU A 4 -24.31 0.81 53.22
C LEU A 4 -24.18 2.17 53.94
N GLY A 5 -24.11 3.26 53.21
CA GLY A 5 -24.35 4.63 53.66
C GLY A 5 -24.24 5.53 52.43
N ALA A 6 -25.27 5.81 51.80
CA ALA A 6 -26.35 6.82 51.98
C ALA A 6 -25.94 8.18 51.36
N ILE A 7 -26.62 8.45 50.36
CA ILE A 7 -26.89 9.53 49.43
C ILE A 7 -27.51 10.74 50.12
N GLN A 8 -27.23 11.98 49.68
CA GLN A 8 -28.29 12.93 49.33
C GLN A 8 -27.78 14.07 48.42
N PRO A 9 -28.66 14.71 47.64
CA PRO A 9 -28.33 15.55 46.50
C PRO A 9 -28.25 17.03 46.86
N TYR A 10 -27.41 17.79 46.14
CA TYR A 10 -27.34 19.24 46.28
C TYR A 10 -28.11 19.93 45.14
N HIS A 11 -29.00 20.83 45.59
CA HIS A 11 -29.86 21.74 44.85
C HIS A 11 -29.02 22.79 44.05
N SER A 12 -29.52 23.13 42.89
CA SER A 12 -29.17 24.32 42.11
C SER A 12 -29.72 25.60 42.78
N PRO A 13 -29.07 26.75 42.58
CA PRO A 13 -29.75 28.03 42.68
C PRO A 13 -29.99 28.68 41.32
N HIS A 14 -31.22 29.12 41.16
CA HIS A 14 -31.72 30.03 40.14
C HIS A 14 -30.98 31.38 40.15
N TYR A 15 -30.76 31.98 38.98
CA TYR A 15 -30.68 33.44 38.81
C TYR A 15 -31.53 33.87 37.60
N PRO A 16 -32.10 35.09 37.63
CA PRO A 16 -33.33 35.44 36.94
C PRO A 16 -33.15 36.15 35.61
N LEU A 17 -34.24 36.10 34.85
CA LEU A 17 -34.54 36.83 33.64
C LEU A 17 -34.36 38.32 33.74
N LEU A 18 -33.68 38.94 32.75
CA LEU A 18 -33.85 40.34 32.40
C LEU A 18 -34.34 40.43 30.94
N LYS A 19 -35.61 40.83 30.83
CA LYS A 19 -36.26 41.38 29.65
C LYS A 19 -35.86 42.87 29.51
N HIS A 20 -35.55 43.28 28.30
CA HIS A 20 -35.75 44.58 27.67
C HIS A 20 -34.83 44.67 26.47
N GLN A 21 -35.11 45.19 25.26
CA GLN A 21 -36.21 45.94 24.70
C GLN A 21 -36.05 45.83 23.15
N PHE A 22 -37.17 45.86 22.48
CA PHE A 22 -37.30 46.00 21.02
C PHE A 22 -36.75 47.33 20.54
N ALA A 23 -36.03 47.29 19.41
CA ALA A 23 -35.94 48.42 18.48
C ALA A 23 -35.98 47.90 17.05
N THR A 24 -37.11 48.10 16.45
CA THR A 24 -37.41 47.98 15.03
C THR A 24 -36.66 49.05 14.21
N PHE A 25 -35.92 48.66 13.20
CA PHE A 25 -35.48 49.57 12.13
C PHE A 25 -35.97 49.07 10.79
N HIS A 26 -36.88 49.84 10.19
CA HIS A 26 -37.26 49.75 8.78
C HIS A 26 -36.29 50.55 7.91
N PRO A 27 -35.86 50.06 6.75
CA PRO A 27 -35.21 50.86 5.75
C PRO A 27 -36.25 51.56 4.85
N PRO A 28 -35.98 52.76 4.32
CA PRO A 28 -36.89 53.51 3.49
C PRO A 28 -36.90 53.03 2.05
N ILE A 29 -38.10 53.05 1.47
CA ILE A 29 -38.42 52.91 0.08
C ILE A 29 -37.94 54.17 -0.66
N VAL A 30 -37.14 53.99 -1.70
CA VAL A 30 -36.96 55.02 -2.74
C VAL A 30 -37.43 54.46 -4.08
N GLN A 31 -38.46 55.13 -4.62
CA GLN A 31 -39.03 54.89 -5.95
C GLN A 31 -38.27 55.69 -7.02
N SER A 32 -38.31 55.10 -8.23
CA SER A 32 -38.24 55.71 -9.59
C SER A 32 -36.84 56.23 -10.00
N THR A 33 -36.42 56.11 -11.21
CA THR A 33 -37.05 56.15 -12.55
C THR A 33 -36.12 55.60 -13.63
N ASP A 34 -36.71 54.90 -14.55
CA ASP A 34 -36.43 54.80 -16.00
C ASP A 34 -35.02 55.03 -16.58
N SER A 35 -34.66 54.01 -17.33
CA SER A 35 -34.32 54.02 -18.77
C SER A 35 -33.01 53.38 -19.17
N LEU A 36 -33.17 52.36 -20.05
CA LEU A 36 -32.27 51.98 -21.16
C LEU A 36 -30.95 51.30 -20.89
N HIS A 37 -30.86 49.99 -21.03
CA HIS A 37 -30.39 49.34 -22.26
C HIS A 37 -30.41 47.85 -22.10
N LYS A 38 -31.22 47.20 -22.96
CA LYS A 38 -31.20 45.75 -23.21
C LYS A 38 -29.86 45.38 -23.81
N ILE A 39 -29.08 44.58 -23.13
CA ILE A 39 -28.01 43.78 -23.71
C ILE A 39 -28.42 42.33 -23.52
N PRO A 40 -28.53 41.52 -24.56
CA PRO A 40 -29.01 40.15 -24.45
C PRO A 40 -27.94 39.26 -23.82
N PHE A 41 -28.31 38.65 -22.72
CA PHE A 41 -27.50 37.64 -22.00
C PHE A 41 -27.67 36.26 -22.69
N SER A 42 -27.21 36.17 -23.95
CA SER A 42 -27.19 34.89 -24.66
C SER A 42 -26.10 34.85 -25.73
N ALA A 43 -24.83 34.84 -25.33
CA ALA A 43 -23.74 34.48 -26.22
C ALA A 43 -22.41 34.34 -25.44
N ARG A 44 -22.30 33.32 -24.57
CA ARG A 44 -20.97 32.88 -24.08
C ARG A 44 -20.99 31.50 -23.45
N ILE A 45 -21.64 30.57 -24.12
CA ILE A 45 -21.40 29.13 -23.89
C ILE A 45 -21.31 28.53 -25.29
N ASP A 46 -20.11 28.42 -25.83
CA ASP A 46 -19.70 27.45 -26.82
C ASP A 46 -18.31 27.85 -27.35
N ARG A 47 -17.28 27.46 -26.62
CA ARG A 47 -16.03 27.08 -27.25
C ARG A 47 -15.73 25.66 -26.83
N PRO A 48 -15.90 24.68 -27.71
CA PRO A 48 -15.38 23.34 -27.46
C PRO A 48 -13.86 23.44 -27.43
N HIS A 49 -13.27 22.90 -26.35
CA HIS A 49 -11.84 22.61 -26.30
C HIS A 49 -11.50 21.66 -27.46
N GLN A 50 -11.09 22.22 -28.60
CA GLN A 50 -10.44 21.48 -29.66
C GLN A 50 -9.07 21.01 -29.12
N GLY A 51 -8.90 19.68 -28.97
CA GLY A 51 -7.61 19.09 -28.62
C GLY A 51 -7.63 17.81 -27.80
N ALA A 52 -8.79 17.21 -27.56
CA ALA A 52 -8.79 15.82 -27.06
C ALA A 52 -8.62 14.87 -28.27
N PRO A 53 -7.66 13.94 -28.27
CA PRO A 53 -7.56 12.93 -29.32
C PRO A 53 -8.86 12.11 -29.30
N GLN A 54 -9.56 12.05 -30.45
CA GLN A 54 -10.68 11.14 -30.65
C GLN A 54 -10.14 9.71 -30.52
N LEU A 55 -10.31 9.15 -29.32
CA LEU A 55 -10.14 7.72 -29.09
C LEU A 55 -11.24 6.99 -29.84
N ASP A 56 -10.82 5.97 -30.58
CA ASP A 56 -11.62 5.04 -31.37
C ASP A 56 -12.88 4.60 -30.59
N ASN A 57 -14.01 5.27 -30.87
CA ASN A 57 -15.24 5.17 -30.07
C ASN A 57 -15.95 3.82 -30.22
N THR A 58 -15.68 3.05 -31.26
CA THR A 58 -16.41 1.79 -31.55
C THR A 58 -16.02 0.66 -30.59
N HIS A 59 -14.74 0.52 -30.28
CA HIS A 59 -14.26 -0.48 -29.32
C HIS A 59 -14.58 -0.12 -27.86
N THR A 60 -14.71 1.17 -27.57
CA THR A 60 -15.05 1.65 -26.21
C THR A 60 -16.53 1.41 -25.91
N LEU A 61 -17.43 1.66 -26.86
CA LEU A 61 -18.89 1.45 -26.73
C LEU A 61 -19.27 -0.03 -26.53
N ALA A 62 -18.64 -0.96 -27.28
CA ALA A 62 -18.89 -2.39 -27.10
C ALA A 62 -18.43 -2.93 -25.73
N ARG A 63 -17.37 -2.36 -25.16
CA ARG A 63 -16.82 -2.77 -23.85
C ARG A 63 -17.56 -2.19 -22.66
N THR A 64 -18.13 -1.00 -22.77
CA THR A 64 -19.04 -0.42 -21.75
C THR A 64 -20.35 -1.19 -21.69
N SER A 65 -20.84 -1.70 -22.83
CA SER A 65 -22.07 -2.53 -22.89
C SER A 65 -21.96 -3.84 -22.10
N PHE A 66 -20.79 -4.52 -22.09
CA PHE A 66 -20.62 -5.77 -21.34
C PHE A 66 -20.65 -5.54 -19.81
N VAL A 67 -19.95 -4.51 -19.31
CA VAL A 67 -19.87 -4.22 -17.88
C VAL A 67 -21.24 -3.84 -17.31
N LYS A 68 -22.02 -3.04 -18.04
CA LYS A 68 -23.37 -2.61 -17.64
C LYS A 68 -24.45 -3.72 -17.71
N LYS A 69 -24.18 -4.81 -18.42
CA LYS A 69 -25.12 -5.94 -18.53
C LYS A 69 -25.01 -6.94 -17.38
N LEU A 70 -24.02 -6.79 -16.49
CA LEU A 70 -23.85 -7.69 -15.38
C LEU A 70 -24.91 -7.43 -14.30
N PRO A 71 -25.51 -8.49 -13.70
CA PRO A 71 -26.53 -8.34 -12.66
C PRO A 71 -25.98 -7.91 -11.30
N PHE A 72 -24.69 -7.62 -11.20
CA PHE A 72 -24.01 -7.22 -9.97
C PHE A 72 -22.93 -6.18 -10.27
N TYR A 73 -22.51 -5.47 -9.21
CA TYR A 73 -21.48 -4.44 -9.29
C TYR A 73 -20.12 -5.00 -9.75
N TYR A 74 -19.58 -4.46 -10.84
CA TYR A 74 -18.33 -4.92 -11.45
C TYR A 74 -17.12 -4.83 -10.52
N GLY A 75 -17.18 -3.99 -9.50
CA GLY A 75 -16.14 -3.89 -8.45
C GLY A 75 -15.80 -5.23 -7.79
N TRP A 76 -16.74 -6.18 -7.71
CA TRP A 76 -16.44 -7.53 -7.18
C TRP A 76 -15.53 -8.32 -8.11
N ILE A 77 -15.67 -8.17 -9.42
CA ILE A 77 -14.71 -8.75 -10.38
C ILE A 77 -13.34 -8.08 -10.18
N ILE A 78 -13.32 -6.75 -10.00
CA ILE A 78 -12.08 -6.02 -9.73
C ILE A 78 -11.39 -6.52 -8.45
N LEU A 79 -12.13 -6.84 -7.39
CA LEU A 79 -11.56 -7.45 -6.18
C LEU A 79 -10.85 -8.78 -6.48
N VAL A 80 -11.51 -9.67 -7.24
CA VAL A 80 -10.93 -10.96 -7.62
C VAL A 80 -9.68 -10.78 -8.48
N VAL A 81 -9.76 -9.99 -9.55
CA VAL A 81 -8.62 -9.82 -10.47
C VAL A 81 -7.47 -8.99 -9.87
N SER A 82 -7.76 -8.08 -8.93
CA SER A 82 -6.74 -7.40 -8.15
C SER A 82 -6.02 -8.36 -7.21
N SER A 83 -6.76 -9.25 -6.54
CA SER A 83 -6.18 -10.30 -5.69
C SER A 83 -5.29 -11.25 -6.50
N LEU A 84 -5.74 -11.68 -7.68
CA LEU A 84 -4.92 -12.45 -8.62
C LEU A 84 -3.69 -11.66 -9.09
N GLY A 85 -3.81 -10.35 -9.31
CA GLY A 85 -2.68 -9.47 -9.65
C GLY A 85 -1.62 -9.44 -8.56
N ILE A 86 -2.02 -9.37 -7.28
CA ILE A 86 -1.08 -9.46 -6.16
C ILE A 86 -0.39 -10.85 -6.13
N LEU A 87 -1.14 -11.94 -6.33
CA LEU A 87 -0.54 -13.28 -6.41
C LEU A 87 0.38 -13.44 -7.62
N ALA A 88 0.04 -12.87 -8.78
CA ALA A 88 0.90 -12.85 -9.95
C ALA A 88 2.22 -12.07 -9.74
N SER A 89 2.30 -11.23 -8.70
CA SER A 89 3.53 -10.53 -8.32
C SER A 89 4.52 -11.40 -7.54
N ILE A 90 4.14 -12.62 -7.10
CA ILE A 90 4.94 -13.52 -6.25
C ILE A 90 6.37 -13.73 -6.76
N PRO A 91 6.65 -13.93 -8.06
CA PRO A 91 8.02 -14.07 -8.54
C PRO A 91 8.91 -12.87 -8.23
N GLY A 92 8.34 -11.68 -8.11
CA GLY A 92 9.05 -10.46 -7.72
C GLY A 92 9.08 -10.20 -6.22
N GLN A 93 8.37 -10.99 -5.40
CA GLN A 93 8.37 -10.87 -3.94
C GLN A 93 9.54 -11.65 -3.33
N THR A 94 9.97 -11.24 -2.14
CA THR A 94 11.12 -11.86 -1.44
C THR A 94 10.93 -13.36 -1.26
N MET A 95 9.72 -13.82 -0.95
CA MET A 95 9.42 -15.23 -0.78
C MET A 95 9.50 -16.03 -2.10
N GLY A 96 9.15 -15.41 -3.22
CA GLY A 96 9.30 -16.02 -4.54
C GLY A 96 10.78 -16.17 -4.91
N VAL A 97 11.56 -15.09 -4.69
CA VAL A 97 13.00 -15.08 -4.97
C VAL A 97 13.76 -16.10 -4.12
N SER A 98 13.41 -16.25 -2.84
CA SER A 98 14.12 -17.11 -1.88
C SER A 98 14.24 -18.58 -2.35
N VAL A 99 13.23 -19.08 -3.04
CA VAL A 99 13.20 -20.46 -3.59
C VAL A 99 14.30 -20.70 -4.63
N PHE A 100 14.71 -19.64 -5.35
CA PHE A 100 15.70 -19.73 -6.43
C PHE A 100 17.12 -19.33 -6.02
N THR A 101 17.31 -18.78 -4.81
CA THR A 101 18.56 -18.18 -4.35
C THR A 101 19.75 -19.15 -4.48
N ASP A 102 19.67 -20.35 -3.91
CA ASP A 102 20.79 -21.31 -3.92
C ASP A 102 21.07 -21.85 -5.33
N HIS A 103 20.04 -21.97 -6.14
CA HIS A 103 20.17 -22.37 -7.54
C HIS A 103 20.90 -21.31 -8.38
N LEU A 104 20.57 -20.04 -8.18
CA LEU A 104 21.23 -18.92 -8.89
C LEU A 104 22.70 -18.78 -8.44
N ILE A 105 23.02 -18.96 -7.16
CA ILE A 105 24.40 -18.96 -6.65
C ILE A 105 25.23 -20.02 -7.41
N LYS A 106 24.74 -21.24 -7.47
CA LYS A 106 25.43 -22.34 -8.16
C LYS A 106 25.53 -22.13 -9.65
N ALA A 107 24.46 -21.66 -10.28
CA ALA A 107 24.36 -21.52 -11.73
C ALA A 107 25.21 -20.36 -12.28
N LEU A 108 25.37 -19.27 -11.51
CA LEU A 108 26.16 -18.11 -11.89
C LEU A 108 27.61 -18.15 -11.38
N GLY A 109 27.96 -19.13 -10.53
CA GLY A 109 29.29 -19.25 -9.93
C GLY A 109 29.69 -18.06 -9.06
N ILE A 110 28.71 -17.42 -8.41
CA ILE A 110 28.94 -16.25 -7.53
C ILE A 110 28.73 -16.61 -6.06
N SER A 111 29.35 -15.84 -5.17
CA SER A 111 29.15 -16.04 -3.74
C SER A 111 27.72 -15.64 -3.28
N ARG A 112 27.30 -16.15 -2.13
CA ARG A 112 26.04 -15.73 -1.49
C ARG A 112 26.01 -14.22 -1.22
N VAL A 113 27.16 -13.65 -0.83
CA VAL A 113 27.30 -12.20 -0.61
C VAL A 113 27.06 -11.43 -1.91
N ASN A 114 27.67 -11.87 -3.00
CA ASN A 114 27.49 -11.22 -4.31
C ASN A 114 26.02 -11.30 -4.79
N LEU A 115 25.34 -12.45 -4.62
CA LEU A 115 23.94 -12.57 -4.99
C LEU A 115 23.05 -11.66 -4.12
N SER A 116 23.29 -11.61 -2.80
CA SER A 116 22.54 -10.74 -1.88
C SER A 116 22.76 -9.27 -2.19
N THR A 117 24.00 -8.89 -2.56
CA THR A 117 24.32 -7.52 -2.99
C THR A 117 23.64 -7.18 -4.32
N ALA A 118 23.63 -8.11 -5.29
CA ALA A 118 22.91 -7.94 -6.55
C ALA A 118 21.39 -7.75 -6.31
N TYR A 119 20.81 -8.53 -5.39
CA TYR A 119 19.41 -8.37 -4.99
C TYR A 119 19.16 -7.00 -4.34
N MET A 120 20.02 -6.55 -3.43
CA MET A 120 19.91 -5.25 -2.78
C MET A 120 20.00 -4.11 -3.81
N VAL A 121 21.02 -4.12 -4.67
CA VAL A 121 21.24 -3.09 -5.71
C VAL A 121 20.06 -3.07 -6.69
N GLY A 122 19.64 -4.24 -7.20
CA GLY A 122 18.48 -4.34 -8.10
C GLY A 122 17.19 -3.84 -7.44
N THR A 123 16.96 -4.14 -6.16
CA THR A 123 15.79 -3.68 -5.40
C THR A 123 15.84 -2.16 -5.17
N LEU A 124 16.98 -1.59 -4.80
CA LEU A 124 17.16 -0.14 -4.65
C LEU A 124 16.94 0.58 -5.98
N ALA A 125 17.54 0.08 -7.07
CA ALA A 125 17.33 0.64 -8.40
C ALA A 125 15.85 0.60 -8.80
N SER A 126 15.14 -0.51 -8.51
CA SER A 126 13.70 -0.60 -8.76
C SER A 126 12.91 0.46 -7.98
N SER A 127 13.30 0.74 -6.73
CA SER A 127 12.62 1.73 -5.89
C SER A 127 12.66 3.14 -6.48
N LEU A 128 13.75 3.50 -7.16
CA LEU A 128 13.90 4.80 -7.82
C LEU A 128 12.99 4.95 -9.06
N VAL A 129 12.66 3.83 -9.72
CA VAL A 129 11.84 3.83 -10.95
C VAL A 129 10.34 3.66 -10.65
N ILE A 130 9.96 3.11 -9.50
CA ILE A 130 8.56 2.88 -9.11
C ILE A 130 7.67 4.14 -9.20
N PRO A 131 8.09 5.36 -8.83
CA PRO A 131 7.25 6.55 -8.97
C PRO A 131 6.79 6.83 -10.39
N TYR A 132 7.62 6.53 -11.39
CA TYR A 132 7.27 6.68 -12.81
C TYR A 132 6.18 5.68 -13.23
N ALA A 133 6.20 4.48 -12.66
CA ALA A 133 5.13 3.49 -12.88
C ALA A 133 3.79 3.95 -12.30
N GLY A 134 3.79 4.61 -11.13
CA GLY A 134 2.60 5.24 -10.56
C GLY A 134 2.04 6.34 -11.46
N ALA A 135 2.91 7.21 -12.00
CA ALA A 135 2.51 8.23 -12.95
C ALA A 135 2.01 7.63 -14.29
N LEU A 136 2.61 6.52 -14.73
CA LEU A 136 2.15 5.79 -15.91
C LEU A 136 0.74 5.22 -15.70
N LEU A 137 0.46 4.68 -14.51
CA LEU A 137 -0.87 4.18 -14.12
C LEU A 137 -1.92 5.30 -14.20
N ASP A 138 -1.62 6.48 -13.67
CA ASP A 138 -2.55 7.61 -13.69
C ASP A 138 -2.81 8.12 -15.13
N ARG A 139 -1.78 8.13 -15.99
CA ARG A 139 -1.88 8.64 -17.37
C ARG A 139 -2.43 7.62 -18.37
N LYS A 140 -2.04 6.37 -18.25
CA LYS A 140 -2.33 5.31 -19.26
C LYS A 140 -3.40 4.32 -18.79
N GLY A 141 -3.77 4.37 -17.50
CA GLY A 141 -4.75 3.51 -16.87
C GLY A 141 -4.23 2.10 -16.51
N ALA A 142 -5.05 1.38 -15.73
CA ALA A 142 -4.65 0.11 -15.13
C ALA A 142 -4.32 -0.97 -16.15
N ARG A 143 -5.11 -1.12 -17.23
CA ARG A 143 -4.90 -2.16 -18.23
C ARG A 143 -3.56 -2.03 -18.93
N LYS A 144 -3.22 -0.85 -19.47
CA LYS A 144 -1.98 -0.64 -20.21
C LYS A 144 -0.76 -0.80 -19.29
N THR A 145 -0.85 -0.26 -18.07
CA THR A 145 0.24 -0.33 -17.08
C THR A 145 0.45 -1.76 -16.58
N ALA A 146 -0.63 -2.53 -16.31
CA ALA A 146 -0.51 -3.94 -15.94
C ALA A 146 0.00 -4.83 -17.09
N SER A 147 -0.40 -4.54 -18.33
CA SER A 147 0.14 -5.24 -19.51
C SER A 147 1.65 -5.02 -19.66
N PHE A 148 2.11 -3.78 -19.50
CA PHE A 148 3.53 -3.44 -19.46
C PHE A 148 4.27 -4.21 -18.36
N ALA A 149 3.68 -4.25 -17.15
CA ALA A 149 4.25 -4.97 -16.02
C ALA A 149 4.31 -6.48 -16.26
N ALA A 150 3.24 -7.08 -16.80
CA ALA A 150 3.19 -8.51 -17.09
C ALA A 150 4.25 -8.91 -18.12
N ILE A 151 4.37 -8.16 -19.23
CA ILE A 151 5.39 -8.41 -20.26
C ILE A 151 6.80 -8.26 -19.68
N GLY A 152 7.05 -7.18 -18.93
CA GLY A 152 8.35 -6.94 -18.30
C GLY A 152 8.72 -8.02 -17.28
N LEU A 153 7.74 -8.53 -16.49
CA LEU A 153 7.95 -9.62 -15.55
C LEU A 153 8.27 -10.94 -16.27
N ILE A 154 7.54 -11.24 -17.35
CA ILE A 154 7.78 -12.42 -18.19
C ILE A 154 9.21 -12.37 -18.76
N ILE A 155 9.61 -11.25 -19.35
CA ILE A 155 10.95 -11.07 -19.92
C ILE A 155 12.02 -11.22 -18.83
N SER A 156 11.81 -10.64 -17.65
CA SER A 156 12.76 -10.72 -16.52
C SER A 156 12.93 -12.16 -16.01
N LEU A 157 11.84 -12.93 -15.93
CA LEU A 157 11.87 -14.35 -15.54
C LEU A 157 12.61 -15.19 -16.59
N LEU A 158 12.34 -14.98 -17.89
CA LEU A 158 13.04 -15.66 -18.97
C LEU A 158 14.53 -15.31 -19.00
N MET A 159 14.87 -14.04 -18.75
CA MET A 159 16.27 -13.61 -18.63
C MET A 159 16.98 -14.30 -17.45
N LEU A 160 16.36 -14.36 -16.28
CA LEU A 160 16.91 -15.08 -15.13
C LEU A 160 16.99 -16.59 -15.37
N SER A 161 16.01 -17.19 -16.03
CA SER A 161 16.02 -18.61 -16.44
C SER A 161 17.22 -18.94 -17.33
N LYS A 162 17.66 -18.01 -18.18
CA LYS A 162 18.79 -18.14 -19.10
C LYS A 162 20.05 -17.44 -18.59
N SER A 163 20.10 -17.04 -17.33
CA SER A 163 21.19 -16.24 -16.76
C SER A 163 22.59 -16.84 -16.93
N PRO A 164 22.84 -18.17 -16.85
CA PRO A 164 24.16 -18.73 -17.11
C PRO A 164 24.63 -18.53 -18.57
N ALA A 165 23.73 -18.76 -19.54
CA ALA A 165 24.03 -18.55 -20.95
C ALA A 165 24.27 -17.08 -21.27
N ILE A 166 23.51 -16.16 -20.69
CA ILE A 166 23.70 -14.72 -20.87
C ILE A 166 25.04 -14.27 -20.24
N SER A 167 25.36 -14.80 -19.04
CA SER A 167 26.62 -14.49 -18.35
C SER A 167 27.84 -14.95 -19.17
N SER A 168 27.77 -16.11 -19.83
CA SER A 168 28.87 -16.65 -20.65
C SER A 168 29.13 -15.89 -21.95
N LEU A 169 28.17 -15.10 -22.46
CA LEU A 169 28.32 -14.25 -23.61
C LEU A 169 29.09 -12.94 -23.31
N SER A 170 29.26 -12.61 -22.04
CA SER A 170 29.89 -11.37 -21.60
C SER A 170 31.43 -11.47 -21.71
N PRO A 171 32.15 -10.41 -22.16
CA PRO A 171 33.60 -10.39 -22.21
C PRO A 171 34.25 -10.20 -20.81
N PHE A 172 33.48 -9.95 -19.77
CA PHE A 172 33.99 -9.76 -18.40
C PHE A 172 34.22 -11.10 -17.71
N SER A 173 34.89 -11.05 -16.55
CA SER A 173 35.06 -12.24 -15.70
C SER A 173 33.71 -12.87 -15.33
N PRO A 174 33.65 -14.22 -15.16
CA PRO A 174 32.39 -14.91 -14.83
C PRO A 174 31.68 -14.33 -13.60
N THR A 175 32.44 -13.92 -12.59
CA THR A 175 31.88 -13.31 -11.36
C THR A 175 31.23 -11.96 -11.63
N ILE A 176 31.86 -11.08 -12.41
CA ILE A 176 31.32 -9.77 -12.77
C ILE A 176 30.08 -9.95 -13.64
N SER A 177 30.16 -10.81 -14.64
CA SER A 177 29.04 -11.08 -15.55
C SER A 177 27.86 -11.69 -14.81
N GLY A 178 28.09 -12.68 -13.95
CA GLY A 178 27.06 -13.30 -13.11
C GLY A 178 26.40 -12.30 -12.16
N PHE A 179 27.19 -11.43 -11.53
CA PHE A 179 26.69 -10.36 -10.67
C PHE A 179 25.82 -9.34 -11.46
N ALA A 180 26.27 -8.90 -12.62
CA ALA A 180 25.53 -7.95 -13.44
C ALA A 180 24.20 -8.53 -13.94
N VAL A 181 24.21 -9.76 -14.46
CA VAL A 181 23.00 -10.46 -14.92
C VAL A 181 22.01 -10.67 -13.77
N ALA A 182 22.49 -11.09 -12.60
CA ALA A 182 21.65 -11.22 -11.40
C ALA A 182 21.03 -9.87 -10.99
N THR A 183 21.84 -8.79 -10.99
CA THR A 183 21.36 -7.43 -10.61
C THR A 183 20.28 -6.94 -11.57
N ILE A 184 20.46 -7.07 -12.88
CA ILE A 184 19.46 -6.66 -13.88
C ILE A 184 18.21 -7.53 -13.76
N GLY A 185 18.35 -8.84 -13.55
CA GLY A 185 17.23 -9.75 -13.35
C GLY A 185 16.43 -9.41 -12.10
N PHE A 186 17.09 -9.14 -10.99
CA PHE A 186 16.43 -8.71 -9.76
C PHE A 186 15.77 -7.33 -9.93
N LEU A 187 16.42 -6.37 -10.58
CA LEU A 187 15.78 -5.09 -10.92
C LEU A 187 14.47 -5.33 -11.66
N GLY A 188 14.49 -6.20 -12.69
CA GLY A 188 13.30 -6.48 -13.50
C GLY A 188 12.18 -7.12 -12.71
N ILE A 189 12.42 -8.25 -12.00
CA ILE A 189 11.36 -8.92 -11.25
C ILE A 189 10.84 -8.08 -10.07
N ARG A 190 11.70 -7.31 -9.42
CA ARG A 190 11.33 -6.40 -8.34
C ARG A 190 10.51 -5.23 -8.86
N PHE A 191 10.93 -4.61 -9.95
CA PHE A 191 10.20 -3.49 -10.54
C PHE A 191 8.84 -3.92 -11.11
N PHE A 192 8.82 -4.90 -12.01
CA PHE A 192 7.59 -5.31 -12.69
C PHE A 192 6.67 -6.13 -11.78
N GLY A 193 7.20 -7.06 -10.96
CA GLY A 193 6.42 -7.91 -10.08
C GLY A 193 6.01 -7.19 -8.80
N GLN A 194 6.92 -6.96 -7.88
CA GLN A 194 6.61 -6.33 -6.59
C GLN A 194 6.15 -4.88 -6.75
N GLY A 195 6.76 -4.11 -7.65
CA GLY A 195 6.46 -2.69 -7.86
C GLY A 195 5.17 -2.51 -8.65
N VAL A 196 5.27 -2.56 -9.97
CA VAL A 196 4.19 -2.12 -10.88
C VAL A 196 2.93 -2.96 -10.75
N THR A 197 3.05 -4.31 -10.77
CA THR A 197 1.88 -5.19 -10.67
C THR A 197 1.12 -4.98 -9.35
N ALA A 198 1.84 -4.84 -8.23
CA ALA A 198 1.22 -4.61 -6.93
C ALA A 198 0.57 -3.21 -6.82
N ILE A 199 1.22 -2.16 -7.35
CA ILE A 199 0.63 -0.80 -7.36
C ILE A 199 -0.65 -0.80 -8.18
N VAL A 200 -0.64 -1.37 -9.39
CA VAL A 200 -1.83 -1.40 -10.25
C VAL A 200 -2.98 -2.12 -9.56
N ALA A 201 -2.74 -3.31 -9.00
CA ALA A 201 -3.77 -4.10 -8.34
C ALA A 201 -4.39 -3.35 -7.14
N ARG A 202 -3.56 -2.79 -6.26
CA ARG A 202 -4.01 -2.05 -5.07
C ARG A 202 -4.73 -0.75 -5.43
N THR A 203 -4.19 0.02 -6.36
CA THR A 203 -4.77 1.31 -6.78
C THR A 203 -6.09 1.11 -7.51
N MET A 204 -6.15 0.11 -8.40
CA MET A 204 -7.38 -0.23 -9.11
C MET A 204 -8.49 -0.59 -8.12
N LEU A 205 -8.23 -1.51 -7.17
CA LEU A 205 -9.20 -1.87 -6.14
C LEU A 205 -9.66 -0.65 -5.33
N ALA A 206 -8.72 0.21 -4.92
CA ALA A 206 -9.02 1.38 -4.11
C ALA A 206 -9.84 2.45 -4.85
N ARG A 207 -9.78 2.50 -6.19
CA ARG A 207 -10.58 3.41 -7.02
C ARG A 207 -12.03 2.92 -7.20
N TRP A 208 -12.25 1.61 -7.24
CA TRP A 208 -13.58 1.02 -7.46
C TRP A 208 -14.49 1.05 -6.23
N PHE A 209 -13.94 1.21 -5.03
CA PHE A 209 -14.68 1.21 -3.78
C PHE A 209 -14.46 2.50 -2.99
N GLY A 210 -15.55 3.05 -2.48
CA GLY A 210 -15.59 4.22 -1.60
C GLY A 210 -15.85 3.80 -0.16
N SER A 211 -17.10 3.64 0.22
CA SER A 211 -17.56 3.34 1.57
C SER A 211 -17.15 1.94 2.07
N ARG A 212 -16.95 0.99 1.15
CA ARG A 212 -16.58 -0.40 1.44
C ARG A 212 -15.10 -0.70 1.16
N ARG A 213 -14.28 0.32 0.93
CA ARG A 213 -12.86 0.17 0.60
C ARG A 213 -12.10 -0.65 1.63
N GLY A 214 -12.31 -0.39 2.91
CA GLY A 214 -11.69 -1.15 3.99
C GLY A 214 -12.06 -2.62 3.94
N LEU A 215 -13.35 -2.95 3.75
CA LEU A 215 -13.82 -4.34 3.67
C LEU A 215 -13.12 -5.11 2.54
N VAL A 216 -13.11 -4.56 1.32
CA VAL A 216 -12.53 -5.25 0.15
C VAL A 216 -11.02 -5.36 0.24
N VAL A 217 -10.35 -4.37 0.84
CA VAL A 217 -8.91 -4.43 1.14
C VAL A 217 -8.62 -5.51 2.20
N GLY A 218 -9.49 -5.66 3.20
CA GLY A 218 -9.41 -6.74 4.17
C GLY A 218 -9.51 -8.12 3.51
N ILE A 219 -10.48 -8.32 2.62
CA ILE A 219 -10.66 -9.58 1.87
C ILE A 219 -9.42 -9.87 0.99
N MET A 220 -8.96 -8.88 0.21
CA MET A 220 -7.73 -9.01 -0.59
C MET A 220 -6.52 -9.33 0.29
N GLY A 221 -6.46 -8.76 1.49
CA GLY A 221 -5.38 -9.01 2.44
C GLY A 221 -5.33 -10.45 2.93
N VAL A 222 -6.49 -11.06 3.21
CA VAL A 222 -6.57 -12.48 3.57
C VAL A 222 -6.05 -13.35 2.43
N VAL A 223 -6.53 -13.12 1.20
CA VAL A 223 -6.07 -13.85 0.01
C VAL A 223 -4.56 -13.68 -0.19
N THR A 224 -4.04 -12.48 0.01
CA THR A 224 -2.62 -12.18 -0.13
C THR A 224 -1.78 -12.91 0.93
N ALA A 225 -2.22 -12.88 2.20
CA ALA A 225 -1.50 -13.51 3.31
C ALA A 225 -1.38 -15.03 3.11
N PHE A 226 -2.49 -15.69 2.80
CA PHE A 226 -2.48 -17.15 2.52
C PHE A 226 -1.70 -17.46 1.24
N GLY A 227 -1.91 -16.72 0.17
CA GLY A 227 -1.23 -16.90 -1.10
C GLY A 227 0.28 -16.77 -0.98
N PHE A 228 0.75 -15.75 -0.26
CA PHE A 228 2.18 -15.54 -0.04
C PHE A 228 2.81 -16.58 0.89
N SER A 229 2.12 -16.99 1.94
CA SER A 229 2.60 -18.03 2.86
C SER A 229 2.67 -19.40 2.19
N TYR A 230 1.72 -19.71 1.29
CA TYR A 230 1.67 -20.98 0.59
C TYR A 230 2.59 -21.04 -0.64
N ALA A 231 2.92 -19.87 -1.24
CA ALA A 231 3.65 -19.78 -2.50
C ALA A 231 4.97 -20.59 -2.57
N PRO A 232 5.82 -20.66 -1.53
CA PRO A 232 7.06 -21.43 -1.61
C PRO A 232 6.84 -22.91 -1.91
N GLN A 233 5.74 -23.53 -1.47
CA GLN A 233 5.49 -24.96 -1.66
C GLN A 233 5.29 -25.34 -3.15
N PRO A 234 4.34 -24.75 -3.90
CA PRO A 234 4.21 -25.03 -5.32
C PRO A 234 5.43 -24.60 -6.14
N LEU A 235 6.14 -23.53 -5.74
CA LEU A 235 7.38 -23.13 -6.39
C LEU A 235 8.48 -24.19 -6.22
N GLN A 236 8.66 -24.74 -5.01
CA GLN A 236 9.59 -25.84 -4.75
C GLN A 236 9.22 -27.10 -5.55
N ALA A 237 7.93 -27.46 -5.61
CA ALA A 237 7.46 -28.58 -6.41
C ALA A 237 7.76 -28.38 -7.92
N MET A 238 7.61 -27.15 -8.43
CA MET A 238 7.98 -26.82 -9.81
C MET A 238 9.50 -26.94 -10.03
N VAL A 239 10.32 -26.48 -9.07
CA VAL A 239 11.78 -26.60 -9.13
C VAL A 239 12.20 -28.09 -9.09
N ALA A 240 11.59 -28.90 -8.24
CA ALA A 240 11.87 -30.33 -8.15
C ALA A 240 11.54 -31.06 -9.47
N ARG A 241 10.45 -30.66 -10.16
CA ARG A 241 9.97 -31.35 -11.36
C ARG A 241 10.66 -30.85 -12.64
N TYR A 242 10.93 -29.56 -12.79
CA TYR A 242 11.38 -28.93 -14.03
C TYR A 242 12.79 -28.32 -13.93
N GLY A 243 13.43 -28.45 -12.76
CA GLY A 243 14.63 -27.68 -12.43
C GLY A 243 14.31 -26.19 -12.22
N TRP A 244 15.25 -25.44 -11.66
CA TRP A 244 15.06 -24.03 -11.33
C TRP A 244 14.81 -23.15 -12.58
N SER A 245 15.55 -23.39 -13.67
CA SER A 245 15.38 -22.67 -14.93
C SER A 245 14.02 -22.96 -15.57
N GLY A 246 13.62 -24.26 -15.59
CA GLY A 246 12.31 -24.69 -16.09
C GLY A 246 11.16 -24.13 -15.26
N ALA A 247 11.30 -24.06 -13.93
CA ALA A 247 10.32 -23.46 -13.03
C ALA A 247 10.11 -21.96 -13.30
N MET A 248 11.20 -21.18 -13.54
CA MET A 248 11.10 -19.78 -13.98
C MET A 248 10.41 -19.64 -15.34
N GLY A 249 10.74 -20.52 -16.30
CA GLY A 249 10.05 -20.58 -17.59
C GLY A 249 8.57 -20.90 -17.48
N MET A 250 8.19 -21.85 -16.59
CA MET A 250 6.80 -22.18 -16.33
C MET A 250 6.04 -21.01 -15.68
N LEU A 251 6.67 -20.28 -14.76
CA LEU A 251 6.08 -19.06 -14.19
C LEU A 251 5.85 -18.00 -15.27
N ALA A 252 6.82 -17.81 -16.17
CA ALA A 252 6.65 -16.89 -17.31
C ALA A 252 5.50 -17.32 -18.23
N LEU A 253 5.37 -18.63 -18.49
CA LEU A 253 4.26 -19.20 -19.28
C LEU A 253 2.90 -19.01 -18.59
N LEU A 254 2.80 -19.25 -17.27
CA LEU A 254 1.57 -19.01 -16.51
C LEU A 254 1.17 -17.52 -16.52
N LEU A 255 2.13 -16.62 -16.38
CA LEU A 255 1.86 -15.19 -16.52
C LEU A 255 1.38 -14.82 -17.92
N MET A 256 1.96 -15.42 -18.96
CA MET A 256 1.59 -15.15 -20.35
C MET A 256 0.21 -15.72 -20.70
N VAL A 257 -0.07 -16.96 -20.31
CA VAL A 257 -1.30 -17.68 -20.72
C VAL A 257 -2.49 -17.39 -19.80
N VAL A 258 -2.25 -17.16 -18.51
CA VAL A 258 -3.33 -16.95 -17.53
C VAL A 258 -3.44 -15.48 -17.15
N TYR A 259 -2.39 -14.90 -16.58
CA TYR A 259 -2.48 -13.54 -16.01
C TYR A 259 -2.64 -12.44 -17.06
N PHE A 260 -1.87 -12.49 -18.14
CA PHE A 260 -1.90 -11.48 -19.19
C PHE A 260 -3.28 -11.37 -19.90
N PRO A 261 -3.96 -12.47 -20.29
CA PRO A 261 -5.33 -12.40 -20.78
C PRO A 261 -6.33 -11.84 -19.75
N ILE A 262 -6.18 -12.20 -18.46
CA ILE A 262 -7.03 -11.62 -17.39
C ILE A 262 -6.86 -10.09 -17.36
N VAL A 263 -5.63 -9.59 -17.46
CA VAL A 263 -5.36 -8.14 -17.52
C VAL A 263 -6.04 -7.49 -18.71
N LEU A 264 -5.93 -8.08 -19.91
CA LEU A 264 -6.51 -7.53 -21.14
C LEU A 264 -8.03 -7.46 -21.08
N VAL A 265 -8.67 -8.48 -20.51
CA VAL A 265 -10.13 -8.62 -20.52
C VAL A 265 -10.77 -7.83 -19.35
N PHE A 266 -10.27 -8.00 -18.13
CA PHE A 266 -11.00 -7.59 -16.93
C PHE A 266 -10.47 -6.30 -16.29
N TYR A 267 -9.23 -5.86 -16.52
CA TYR A 267 -8.71 -4.67 -15.87
C TYR A 267 -9.40 -3.40 -16.35
N ARG A 268 -9.94 -2.61 -15.42
CA ARG A 268 -10.56 -1.29 -15.62
C ARG A 268 -10.03 -0.35 -14.54
N SER A 269 -9.60 0.85 -14.92
CA SER A 269 -8.93 1.79 -14.01
C SER A 269 -9.81 2.25 -12.87
N ASP A 270 -11.04 2.58 -13.18
CA ASP A 270 -12.03 3.18 -12.30
C ASP A 270 -13.45 2.93 -12.87
N PRO A 271 -14.51 3.07 -12.05
CA PRO A 271 -15.89 2.91 -12.49
C PRO A 271 -16.26 3.91 -13.58
N GLU A 272 -15.81 5.15 -13.44
CA GLU A 272 -16.15 6.27 -14.34
C GLU A 272 -15.64 6.00 -15.76
N SER A 273 -14.52 5.29 -15.92
CA SER A 273 -13.99 4.89 -17.25
C SER A 273 -14.88 3.94 -18.05
N VAL A 274 -15.87 3.34 -17.39
CA VAL A 274 -16.86 2.44 -17.99
C VAL A 274 -18.30 2.99 -17.86
N GLY A 275 -18.44 4.24 -17.42
CA GLY A 275 -19.72 4.93 -17.28
C GLY A 275 -20.58 4.43 -16.12
N MET A 276 -19.94 4.01 -15.01
CA MET A 276 -20.55 3.64 -13.73
C MET A 276 -20.13 4.61 -12.64
N GLU A 277 -20.96 4.73 -11.61
CA GLU A 277 -20.59 5.42 -10.38
C GLU A 277 -19.89 4.46 -9.40
N VAL A 278 -19.19 5.06 -8.41
CA VAL A 278 -18.56 4.27 -7.36
C VAL A 278 -19.62 3.59 -6.50
N GLU A 279 -19.52 2.26 -6.39
CA GLU A 279 -20.49 1.45 -5.64
C GLU A 279 -21.93 1.51 -6.16
N GLU A 280 -22.13 1.86 -7.46
CA GLU A 280 -23.43 1.89 -8.11
C GLU A 280 -24.17 0.55 -7.94
N GLY A 281 -25.46 0.61 -7.56
CA GLY A 281 -26.29 -0.58 -7.36
C GLY A 281 -26.01 -1.36 -6.07
N LEU A 282 -25.10 -0.90 -5.20
CA LEU A 282 -24.96 -1.47 -3.89
C LEU A 282 -25.92 -0.78 -2.89
N PRO A 283 -26.51 -1.52 -1.93
CA PRO A 283 -27.37 -0.93 -0.92
C PRO A 283 -26.67 0.24 -0.22
N GLU A 284 -27.34 1.38 -0.14
CA GLU A 284 -26.83 2.53 0.59
C GLU A 284 -26.52 2.14 2.03
N ARG A 285 -25.29 2.29 2.44
CA ARG A 285 -24.96 2.33 3.87
C ARG A 285 -25.45 3.66 4.37
N THR A 286 -26.38 3.62 5.32
CA THR A 286 -27.09 4.75 5.95
C THR A 286 -26.21 6.01 5.98
N LEU A 287 -26.58 7.02 5.20
CA LEU A 287 -25.82 8.24 4.92
C LEU A 287 -25.40 9.03 6.17
N GLU A 288 -26.10 8.87 7.29
CA GLU A 288 -25.80 9.58 8.55
C GLU A 288 -24.42 9.25 9.14
N LYS A 289 -23.88 8.03 8.92
CA LYS A 289 -22.52 7.67 9.36
C LYS A 289 -21.47 7.96 8.31
N THR A 290 -21.85 8.18 7.07
CA THR A 290 -20.96 8.50 5.95
C THR A 290 -20.54 9.98 5.97
N ALA A 291 -21.39 10.87 6.48
CA ALA A 291 -21.08 12.30 6.60
C ALA A 291 -19.89 12.60 7.54
N LEU A 292 -19.66 11.76 8.55
CA LEU A 292 -18.47 11.86 9.44
C LEU A 292 -17.18 11.35 8.78
N ASN A 293 -17.31 10.58 7.70
CA ASN A 293 -16.22 9.93 6.97
C ASN A 293 -16.19 10.33 5.48
N GLN A 294 -16.89 11.40 5.08
CA GLN A 294 -16.73 11.93 3.73
C GLN A 294 -15.25 12.28 3.56
N ASP A 295 -14.57 11.28 2.99
CA ASP A 295 -13.25 11.45 2.43
C ASP A 295 -13.41 12.57 1.39
N SER A 296 -12.70 13.63 1.63
CA SER A 296 -12.81 14.90 0.94
C SER A 296 -12.98 14.74 -0.57
N GLU A 297 -13.83 15.55 -1.12
CA GLU A 297 -13.90 15.89 -2.53
C GLU A 297 -12.61 16.54 -3.06
N VAL A 298 -11.61 16.74 -2.19
CA VAL A 298 -10.34 17.39 -2.54
C VAL A 298 -9.39 16.39 -3.16
N GLU A 299 -9.17 16.54 -4.45
CA GLU A 299 -8.23 15.75 -5.24
C GLU A 299 -6.86 16.41 -5.29
N TYR A 300 -5.88 15.84 -4.59
CA TYR A 300 -4.51 16.33 -4.57
C TYR A 300 -3.71 15.81 -5.76
N THR A 301 -2.93 16.68 -6.38
CA THR A 301 -1.81 16.30 -7.23
C THR A 301 -0.64 15.78 -6.36
N VAL A 302 0.30 15.05 -6.97
CA VAL A 302 1.53 14.60 -6.26
C VAL A 302 2.31 15.80 -5.68
N ARG A 303 2.35 16.94 -6.38
CA ARG A 303 3.05 18.14 -5.94
C ARG A 303 2.41 18.72 -4.69
N GLU A 304 1.10 18.77 -4.64
CA GLU A 304 0.34 19.23 -3.48
C GLU A 304 0.43 18.25 -2.31
N ALA A 305 0.31 16.94 -2.56
CA ALA A 305 0.49 15.92 -1.54
C ALA A 305 1.87 16.04 -0.87
N LYS A 306 2.93 16.21 -1.66
CA LYS A 306 4.31 16.41 -1.14
C LYS A 306 4.49 17.70 -0.31
N ARG A 307 3.63 18.67 -0.45
CA ARG A 307 3.64 19.87 0.40
C ARG A 307 2.98 19.65 1.76
N GLN A 308 2.25 18.54 1.92
CA GLN A 308 1.57 18.22 3.18
C GLN A 308 2.51 17.43 4.12
N PRO A 309 2.80 17.92 5.35
CA PRO A 309 3.65 17.20 6.30
C PRO A 309 3.13 15.79 6.63
N ARG A 310 1.79 15.61 6.68
CA ARG A 310 1.16 14.29 6.90
C ARG A 310 1.56 13.24 5.86
N TYR A 311 1.80 13.65 4.60
CA TYR A 311 2.26 12.75 3.54
C TYR A 311 3.64 12.15 3.87
N TRP A 312 4.57 13.00 4.27
CA TRP A 312 5.94 12.57 4.60
C TRP A 312 6.00 11.72 5.86
N VAL A 313 5.26 12.11 6.90
CA VAL A 313 5.21 11.34 8.15
C VAL A 313 4.66 9.95 7.92
N MET A 314 3.56 9.81 7.17
CA MET A 314 3.02 8.51 6.80
C MET A 314 4.01 7.70 5.97
N MET A 315 4.61 8.31 4.96
CA MET A 315 5.55 7.66 4.06
C MET A 315 6.80 7.16 4.81
N VAL A 316 7.37 8.00 5.70
CA VAL A 316 8.54 7.65 6.52
C VAL A 316 8.18 6.55 7.51
N THR A 317 7.01 6.63 8.16
CA THR A 317 6.57 5.62 9.14
C THR A 317 6.35 4.25 8.47
N LEU A 318 5.68 4.22 7.30
CA LEU A 318 5.51 2.99 6.53
C LEU A 318 6.86 2.45 6.01
N GLY A 319 7.77 3.34 5.58
CA GLY A 319 9.13 2.99 5.17
C GLY A 319 9.98 2.42 6.32
N ALA A 320 9.90 3.02 7.52
CA ALA A 320 10.56 2.52 8.71
C ALA A 320 10.05 1.12 9.12
N TRP A 321 8.73 0.89 8.99
CA TRP A 321 8.17 -0.43 9.22
C TRP A 321 8.74 -1.48 8.26
N THR A 322 8.80 -1.20 6.95
CA THR A 322 9.35 -2.14 5.97
C THR A 322 10.85 -2.37 6.17
N LEU A 323 11.60 -1.36 6.58
CA LEU A 323 12.99 -1.49 6.97
C LEU A 323 13.13 -2.47 8.15
N PHE A 324 12.39 -2.22 9.23
CA PHE A 324 12.43 -3.04 10.44
C PHE A 324 12.01 -4.50 10.16
N THR A 325 10.85 -4.69 9.51
CA THR A 325 10.30 -6.03 9.29
C THR A 325 11.14 -6.88 8.35
N THR A 326 11.68 -6.29 7.28
CA THR A 326 12.57 -7.01 6.36
C THR A 326 13.89 -7.38 7.04
N ALA A 327 14.48 -6.45 7.79
CA ALA A 327 15.72 -6.70 8.51
C ALA A 327 15.54 -7.74 9.61
N PHE A 328 14.48 -7.62 10.41
CA PHE A 328 14.14 -8.59 11.45
C PHE A 328 13.97 -10.01 10.87
N THR A 329 13.18 -10.13 9.81
CA THR A 329 12.97 -11.43 9.15
C THR A 329 14.26 -11.99 8.58
N PHE A 330 15.11 -11.14 7.99
CA PHE A 330 16.40 -11.58 7.44
C PHE A 330 17.37 -12.09 8.53
N HIS A 331 17.39 -11.45 9.69
CA HIS A 331 18.31 -11.76 10.79
C HIS A 331 17.68 -12.62 11.89
N ILE A 332 16.46 -13.15 11.71
CA ILE A 332 15.70 -13.84 12.76
C ILE A 332 16.50 -14.91 13.49
N VAL A 333 17.22 -15.77 12.75
CA VAL A 333 18.04 -16.84 13.31
C VAL A 333 19.22 -16.27 14.10
N SER A 334 19.87 -15.23 13.58
CA SER A 334 21.02 -14.57 14.24
C SER A 334 20.60 -13.88 15.54
N ILE A 335 19.46 -13.16 15.52
CA ILE A 335 18.87 -12.49 16.69
C ILE A 335 18.53 -13.50 17.78
N HIS A 336 17.92 -14.63 17.44
CA HIS A 336 17.55 -15.65 18.43
C HIS A 336 18.77 -16.43 18.94
N ARG A 337 19.76 -16.66 18.08
CA ARG A 337 21.04 -17.27 18.50
C ARG A 337 21.77 -16.41 19.54
N GLU A 338 21.75 -15.08 19.42
CA GLU A 338 22.35 -14.18 20.41
C GLU A 338 21.78 -14.38 21.82
N ILE A 339 20.52 -14.80 21.93
CA ILE A 339 19.84 -15.04 23.21
C ILE A 339 19.74 -16.53 23.56
N GLY A 340 20.48 -17.40 22.85
CA GLY A 340 20.55 -18.85 23.13
C GLY A 340 19.40 -19.68 22.62
N ILE A 341 18.59 -19.15 21.68
CA ILE A 341 17.43 -19.89 21.09
C ILE A 341 17.87 -20.59 19.79
N PRO A 342 17.57 -21.88 19.59
CA PRO A 342 17.89 -22.62 18.38
C PRO A 342 17.20 -22.07 17.14
N ALA A 343 17.81 -22.26 15.96
CA ALA A 343 17.30 -21.76 14.69
C ALA A 343 15.90 -22.28 14.34
N GLU A 344 15.61 -23.53 14.69
CA GLU A 344 14.31 -24.15 14.45
C GLU A 344 13.20 -23.47 15.27
N GLU A 345 13.48 -23.11 16.52
CA GLU A 345 12.54 -22.39 17.38
C GLU A 345 12.39 -20.93 16.96
N ALA A 346 13.47 -20.29 16.48
CA ALA A 346 13.48 -18.90 16.06
C ALA A 346 12.43 -18.58 14.97
N VAL A 347 12.17 -19.51 14.06
CA VAL A 347 11.22 -19.29 12.95
C VAL A 347 9.77 -19.60 13.32
N THR A 348 9.53 -20.27 14.44
CA THR A 348 8.17 -20.65 14.87
C THR A 348 7.30 -19.43 15.21
N ILE A 349 7.91 -18.29 15.58
CA ILE A 349 7.19 -17.06 15.91
C ILE A 349 6.41 -16.49 14.72
N PHE A 350 6.77 -16.82 13.47
CA PHE A 350 6.08 -16.29 12.30
C PHE A 350 4.64 -16.80 12.17
N LEU A 351 4.34 -18.00 12.65
CA LEU A 351 2.98 -18.52 12.59
C LEU A 351 1.99 -17.71 13.44
N PRO A 352 2.21 -17.50 14.75
CA PRO A 352 1.32 -16.65 15.55
C PRO A 352 1.32 -15.19 15.07
N ILE A 353 2.46 -14.65 14.62
CA ILE A 353 2.52 -13.31 13.99
C ILE A 353 1.57 -13.24 12.79
N SER A 354 1.59 -14.24 11.91
CA SER A 354 0.74 -14.25 10.70
C SER A 354 -0.75 -14.31 11.06
N ILE A 355 -1.14 -15.11 12.05
CA ILE A 355 -2.52 -15.19 12.52
C ILE A 355 -2.98 -13.83 13.04
N ILE A 356 -2.21 -13.21 13.94
CA ILE A 356 -2.53 -11.89 14.49
C ILE A 356 -2.56 -10.84 13.39
N SER A 357 -1.64 -10.90 12.42
CA SER A 357 -1.58 -9.97 11.28
C SER A 357 -2.84 -10.03 10.42
N VAL A 358 -3.33 -11.22 10.08
CA VAL A 358 -4.57 -11.39 9.30
C VAL A 358 -5.77 -10.84 10.06
N ILE A 359 -5.88 -11.16 11.36
CA ILE A 359 -6.97 -10.65 12.21
C ILE A 359 -6.90 -9.11 12.32
N ALA A 360 -5.72 -8.56 12.61
CA ALA A 360 -5.52 -7.13 12.74
C ALA A 360 -5.77 -6.39 11.41
N GLN A 361 -5.36 -6.96 10.27
CA GLN A 361 -5.64 -6.40 8.95
C GLN A 361 -7.14 -6.36 8.68
N PHE A 362 -7.87 -7.45 8.96
CA PHE A 362 -9.31 -7.50 8.73
C PHE A 362 -10.06 -6.51 9.64
N ILE A 363 -9.75 -6.51 10.94
CA ILE A 363 -10.34 -5.57 11.91
C ILE A 363 -10.00 -4.12 11.55
N GLY A 364 -8.74 -3.82 11.26
CA GLY A 364 -8.28 -2.49 10.86
C GLY A 364 -8.93 -2.01 9.58
N SER A 365 -9.06 -2.91 8.58
CA SER A 365 -9.73 -2.61 7.32
C SER A 365 -11.21 -2.28 7.53
N TYR A 366 -11.92 -3.08 8.32
CA TYR A 366 -13.32 -2.82 8.67
C TYR A 366 -13.49 -1.53 9.50
N ALA A 367 -12.59 -1.30 10.47
CA ALA A 367 -12.58 -0.10 11.27
C ALA A 367 -12.27 1.16 10.45
N SER A 368 -11.43 1.04 9.41
CA SER A 368 -11.10 2.17 8.54
C SER A 368 -12.31 2.78 7.84
N ASP A 369 -13.39 2.02 7.65
CA ASP A 369 -14.63 2.51 7.07
C ASP A 369 -15.53 3.24 8.08
N ARG A 370 -15.16 3.25 9.39
CA ARG A 370 -15.98 3.78 10.49
C ARG A 370 -15.30 4.82 11.35
N ILE A 371 -13.98 4.77 11.44
CA ILE A 371 -13.20 5.68 12.26
C ILE A 371 -12.19 6.46 11.42
N ARG A 372 -11.76 7.61 11.93
CA ARG A 372 -10.75 8.42 11.25
C ARG A 372 -9.45 7.66 11.10
N ILE A 373 -8.86 7.68 9.91
CA ILE A 373 -7.61 7.00 9.59
C ILE A 373 -6.45 7.38 10.53
N LYS A 374 -6.49 8.59 11.11
CA LYS A 374 -5.51 9.07 12.11
C LYS A 374 -5.35 8.08 13.27
N TRP A 375 -6.44 7.59 13.83
CA TRP A 375 -6.39 6.69 15.00
C TRP A 375 -5.73 5.36 14.65
N LEU A 376 -6.06 4.79 13.49
CA LEU A 376 -5.42 3.55 13.01
C LEU A 376 -3.93 3.77 12.74
N PHE A 377 -3.55 4.94 12.22
CA PHE A 377 -2.16 5.29 12.00
C PHE A 377 -1.38 5.49 13.32
N LEU A 378 -1.98 6.11 14.34
CA LEU A 378 -1.36 6.24 15.66
C LEU A 378 -1.16 4.86 16.32
N ILE A 379 -2.18 3.97 16.30
CA ILE A 379 -2.05 2.59 16.78
C ILE A 379 -0.92 1.87 16.04
N PHE A 380 -0.85 2.00 14.72
CA PHE A 380 0.25 1.44 13.93
C PHE A 380 1.62 1.95 14.38
N THR A 381 1.75 3.26 14.62
CA THR A 381 3.01 3.85 15.07
C THR A 381 3.42 3.35 16.48
N VAL A 382 2.44 3.14 17.37
CA VAL A 382 2.67 2.49 18.67
C VAL A 382 3.19 1.06 18.51
N THR A 383 2.68 0.30 17.53
CA THR A 383 3.20 -1.07 17.29
C THR A 383 4.66 -1.07 16.83
N ILE A 384 5.11 -0.03 16.13
CA ILE A 384 6.55 0.12 15.78
C ILE A 384 7.39 0.26 17.04
N ILE A 385 6.95 1.12 17.98
CA ILE A 385 7.64 1.34 19.26
C ILE A 385 7.72 0.03 20.05
N LEU A 386 6.57 -0.65 20.21
CA LEU A 386 6.50 -1.89 20.98
C LEU A 386 7.29 -3.03 20.35
N SER A 387 7.24 -3.19 19.02
CA SER A 387 8.04 -4.19 18.29
C SER A 387 9.54 -3.90 18.41
N SER A 388 9.94 -2.62 18.38
CA SER A 388 11.31 -2.23 18.57
C SER A 388 11.77 -2.46 20.02
N LEU A 389 11.00 -2.02 21.01
CA LEU A 389 11.31 -2.24 22.43
C LEU A 389 11.42 -3.73 22.78
N SER A 390 10.57 -4.58 22.17
CA SER A 390 10.63 -6.03 22.44
C SER A 390 12.00 -6.63 22.10
N MET A 391 12.76 -6.05 21.17
CA MET A 391 14.12 -6.48 20.81
C MET A 391 15.09 -6.36 22.00
N THR A 392 14.90 -5.39 22.89
CA THR A 392 15.76 -5.18 24.07
C THR A 392 15.50 -6.18 25.19
N VAL A 393 14.30 -6.81 25.19
CA VAL A 393 13.87 -7.76 26.24
C VAL A 393 13.54 -9.15 25.67
N LEU A 394 14.05 -9.47 24.50
CA LEU A 394 13.70 -10.67 23.74
C LEU A 394 14.10 -11.98 24.47
N LYS A 395 15.12 -11.92 25.34
CA LYS A 395 15.54 -13.05 26.17
C LYS A 395 14.44 -13.57 27.12
N TYR A 396 13.50 -12.71 27.51
CA TYR A 396 12.37 -13.07 28.36
C TYR A 396 11.17 -13.53 27.51
N SER A 397 10.42 -14.50 28.00
CA SER A 397 9.20 -14.99 27.31
C SER A 397 8.18 -13.87 27.07
N ALA A 398 8.02 -12.96 28.05
CA ALA A 398 7.16 -11.79 27.91
C ALA A 398 7.59 -10.86 26.77
N GLY A 399 8.90 -10.68 26.55
CA GLY A 399 9.46 -9.89 25.44
C GLY A 399 9.15 -10.53 24.08
N ARG A 400 9.26 -11.85 23.98
CA ARG A 400 8.88 -12.60 22.77
C ARG A 400 7.38 -12.52 22.51
N GLY A 401 6.56 -12.64 23.56
CA GLY A 401 5.11 -12.45 23.46
C GLY A 401 4.74 -11.04 23.00
N LEU A 402 5.37 -10.01 23.56
CA LEU A 402 5.19 -8.63 23.14
C LEU A 402 5.54 -8.42 21.66
N LEU A 403 6.67 -9.00 21.21
CA LEU A 403 7.08 -8.94 19.82
C LEU A 403 6.02 -9.57 18.90
N ILE A 404 5.57 -10.78 19.21
CA ILE A 404 4.58 -11.50 18.41
C ILE A 404 3.31 -10.67 18.25
N VAL A 405 2.79 -10.12 19.34
CA VAL A 405 1.55 -9.33 19.31
C VAL A 405 1.75 -8.00 18.60
N ALA A 406 2.76 -7.22 18.98
CA ALA A 406 3.00 -5.90 18.41
C ALA A 406 3.35 -5.98 16.92
N TYR A 407 4.23 -6.92 16.54
CA TYR A 407 4.60 -7.13 15.14
C TYR A 407 3.40 -7.62 14.31
N GLY A 408 2.61 -8.56 14.85
CA GLY A 408 1.41 -9.07 14.16
C GLY A 408 0.39 -7.96 13.90
N ILE A 409 0.06 -7.16 14.92
CA ILE A 409 -0.87 -6.03 14.78
C ILE A 409 -0.29 -5.00 13.80
N GLY A 410 0.99 -4.65 13.96
CA GLY A 410 1.67 -3.69 13.09
C GLY A 410 1.66 -4.12 11.63
N ASN A 411 1.93 -5.39 11.34
CA ASN A 411 1.94 -5.92 9.98
C ASN A 411 0.54 -5.92 9.33
N GLY A 412 -0.49 -6.24 10.12
CA GLY A 412 -1.89 -6.16 9.67
C GLY A 412 -2.31 -4.73 9.36
N LEU A 413 -2.01 -3.77 10.25
CA LEU A 413 -2.32 -2.35 10.05
C LEU A 413 -1.49 -1.76 8.91
N PHE A 414 -0.20 -2.12 8.78
CA PHE A 414 0.63 -1.73 7.64
C PHE A 414 0.00 -2.13 6.30
N SER A 415 -0.43 -3.39 6.20
CA SER A 415 -1.05 -3.91 4.98
C SER A 415 -2.29 -3.12 4.59
N MET A 416 -3.14 -2.78 5.55
CA MET A 416 -4.33 -1.97 5.34
C MET A 416 -3.98 -0.51 5.02
N LEU A 417 -3.15 0.16 5.85
CA LEU A 417 -2.81 1.57 5.70
C LEU A 417 -2.10 1.86 4.38
N SER A 418 -1.24 0.96 3.92
CA SER A 418 -0.54 1.09 2.63
C SER A 418 -1.47 1.18 1.42
N ILE A 419 -2.75 0.81 1.57
CA ILE A 419 -3.75 0.85 0.49
C ILE A 419 -4.82 1.90 0.78
N VAL A 420 -5.38 1.91 1.99
CA VAL A 420 -6.57 2.68 2.34
C VAL A 420 -6.25 4.15 2.63
N ALA A 421 -5.07 4.43 3.20
CA ALA A 421 -4.78 5.77 3.70
C ALA A 421 -4.59 6.81 2.57
N TRP A 422 -3.98 6.43 1.46
CA TRP A 422 -3.69 7.36 0.36
C TRP A 422 -4.95 7.93 -0.29
N PRO A 423 -5.93 7.11 -0.75
CA PRO A 423 -7.15 7.66 -1.32
C PRO A 423 -8.00 8.42 -0.30
N LYS A 424 -7.96 8.02 0.98
CA LYS A 424 -8.68 8.72 2.05
C LYS A 424 -8.15 10.11 2.38
N LEU A 425 -6.86 10.34 2.21
CA LEU A 425 -6.21 11.60 2.59
C LEU A 425 -5.89 12.50 1.42
N PHE A 426 -5.78 11.96 0.20
CA PHE A 426 -5.28 12.69 -0.96
C PHE A 426 -6.15 12.54 -2.22
N GLY A 427 -7.28 11.84 -2.13
CA GLY A 427 -8.18 11.62 -3.27
C GLY A 427 -7.76 10.46 -4.18
N ARG A 428 -8.52 10.25 -5.25
CA ARG A 428 -8.43 9.05 -6.11
C ARG A 428 -7.78 9.32 -7.47
N ARG A 429 -7.84 10.56 -7.95
CA ARG A 429 -7.44 10.93 -9.31
C ARG A 429 -5.95 10.67 -9.59
N HIS A 430 -5.06 11.03 -8.68
CA HIS A 430 -3.62 10.87 -8.81
C HIS A 430 -3.05 9.78 -7.88
N LEU A 431 -3.90 8.81 -7.51
CA LEU A 431 -3.58 7.80 -6.50
C LEU A 431 -2.37 6.93 -6.89
N GLY A 432 -2.21 6.60 -8.18
CA GLY A 432 -1.08 5.83 -8.67
C GLY A 432 0.26 6.53 -8.43
N SER A 433 0.32 7.81 -8.75
CA SER A 433 1.54 8.62 -8.55
C SER A 433 1.85 8.84 -7.06
N ILE A 434 0.82 9.11 -6.24
CA ILE A 434 0.95 9.36 -4.80
C ILE A 434 1.40 8.08 -4.08
N SER A 435 0.71 6.97 -4.30
CA SER A 435 1.05 5.67 -3.69
C SER A 435 2.32 5.07 -4.26
N GLY A 436 2.62 5.31 -5.54
CA GLY A 436 3.86 4.87 -6.19
C GLY A 436 5.09 5.51 -5.58
N PHE A 437 5.06 6.82 -5.29
CA PHE A 437 6.16 7.49 -4.60
C PHE A 437 6.33 7.00 -3.15
N ALA A 438 5.23 6.75 -2.44
CA ALA A 438 5.27 6.17 -1.10
C ALA A 438 5.84 4.75 -1.12
N MET A 439 5.44 3.92 -2.09
CA MET A 439 5.96 2.57 -2.25
C MET A 439 7.46 2.53 -2.56
N SER A 440 7.96 3.54 -3.28
CA SER A 440 9.40 3.69 -3.51
C SER A 440 10.20 3.71 -2.21
N LEU A 441 9.77 4.51 -1.22
CA LEU A 441 10.45 4.56 0.08
C LEU A 441 10.30 3.26 0.89
N MET A 442 9.12 2.61 0.82
CA MET A 442 8.93 1.31 1.46
C MET A 442 9.86 0.23 0.87
N VAL A 443 10.02 0.20 -0.44
CA VAL A 443 10.92 -0.74 -1.12
C VAL A 443 12.38 -0.42 -0.81
N ALA A 444 12.77 0.85 -0.79
CA ALA A 444 14.11 1.28 -0.37
C ALA A 444 14.40 0.87 1.08
N GLY A 445 13.45 1.09 1.99
CA GLY A 445 13.54 0.66 3.39
C GLY A 445 13.79 -0.84 3.50
N SER A 446 13.01 -1.64 2.76
CA SER A 446 13.18 -3.10 2.76
C SER A 446 14.54 -3.57 2.22
N ALA A 447 15.15 -2.82 1.31
CA ALA A 447 16.47 -3.15 0.75
C ALA A 447 17.61 -2.78 1.72
N ILE A 448 17.50 -1.63 2.39
CA ILE A 448 18.55 -1.09 3.28
C ILE A 448 18.52 -1.74 4.66
N GLY A 449 17.34 -2.17 5.12
CA GLY A 449 17.12 -2.67 6.47
C GLY A 449 18.11 -3.76 6.90
N PRO A 450 18.27 -4.88 6.17
CA PRO A 450 19.21 -5.95 6.54
C PRO A 450 20.66 -5.47 6.67
N TRP A 451 21.09 -4.52 5.82
CA TRP A 451 22.41 -3.95 5.90
C TRP A 451 22.60 -3.11 7.18
N LEU A 452 21.62 -2.28 7.54
CA LEU A 452 21.68 -1.50 8.78
C LEU A 452 21.74 -2.38 10.02
N PHE A 453 20.98 -3.47 10.07
CA PHE A 453 21.02 -4.43 11.18
C PHE A 453 22.39 -5.11 11.29
N SER A 454 22.98 -5.52 10.15
CA SER A 454 24.33 -6.07 10.12
C SER A 454 25.37 -5.08 10.62
N LEU A 455 25.27 -3.81 10.17
CA LEU A 455 26.18 -2.75 10.57
C LEU A 455 26.11 -2.50 12.09
N ALA A 456 24.88 -2.39 12.62
CA ALA A 456 24.67 -2.19 14.06
C ALA A 456 25.24 -3.36 14.88
N TYR A 457 24.99 -4.61 14.47
CA TYR A 457 25.52 -5.79 15.13
C TYR A 457 27.07 -5.82 15.09
N ASN A 458 27.68 -5.51 13.95
CA ASN A 458 29.13 -5.49 13.80
C ASN A 458 29.81 -4.46 14.69
N HIS A 459 29.15 -3.32 14.96
CA HIS A 459 29.71 -2.26 15.83
C HIS A 459 29.45 -2.48 17.32
N THR A 460 28.34 -3.10 17.68
CA THR A 460 27.89 -3.19 19.09
C THR A 460 27.89 -4.60 19.65
N GLY A 461 28.00 -5.61 18.80
CA GLY A 461 27.89 -7.01 19.19
C GLY A 461 26.48 -7.45 19.58
N SER A 462 25.45 -6.59 19.43
CA SER A 462 24.07 -6.91 19.82
C SER A 462 23.04 -6.26 18.91
N TYR A 463 21.92 -6.98 18.68
CA TYR A 463 20.75 -6.43 18.00
C TYR A 463 19.86 -5.55 18.91
N ALA A 464 20.07 -5.56 20.23
CA ALA A 464 19.28 -4.76 21.18
C ALA A 464 19.34 -3.26 20.92
N ILE A 465 20.49 -2.75 20.43
CA ILE A 465 20.66 -1.34 20.07
C ILE A 465 19.64 -0.88 19.01
N ILE A 466 19.32 -1.77 18.08
CA ILE A 466 18.34 -1.50 17.02
C ILE A 466 16.94 -1.31 17.62
N GLY A 467 16.64 -2.11 18.65
CA GLY A 467 15.39 -1.97 19.42
C GLY A 467 15.29 -0.58 20.06
N THR A 468 16.36 -0.12 20.69
CA THR A 468 16.41 1.21 21.32
C THR A 468 16.26 2.33 20.28
N VAL A 469 17.06 2.29 19.21
CA VAL A 469 17.02 3.30 18.14
C VAL A 469 15.65 3.32 17.45
N GLY A 470 15.10 2.14 17.15
CA GLY A 470 13.77 2.01 16.54
C GLY A 470 12.65 2.55 17.45
N ALA A 471 12.73 2.30 18.76
CA ALA A 471 11.76 2.83 19.73
C ALA A 471 11.83 4.35 19.83
N VAL A 472 13.02 4.93 19.89
CA VAL A 472 13.22 6.40 19.90
C VAL A 472 12.67 7.00 18.60
N ALA A 473 13.04 6.47 17.45
CA ALA A 473 12.55 6.95 16.15
C ALA A 473 11.00 6.82 16.04
N GLY A 474 10.45 5.68 16.49
CA GLY A 474 9.00 5.47 16.53
C GLY A 474 8.29 6.47 17.46
N THR A 475 8.89 6.79 18.62
CA THR A 475 8.33 7.79 19.55
C THR A 475 8.32 9.19 18.93
N VAL A 476 9.40 9.59 18.26
CA VAL A 476 9.45 10.87 17.53
C VAL A 476 8.37 10.92 16.46
N LEU A 477 8.23 9.85 15.66
CA LEU A 477 7.18 9.76 14.63
C LEU A 477 5.77 9.80 15.24
N LEU A 478 5.56 9.18 16.41
CA LEU A 478 4.28 9.23 17.12
C LEU A 478 3.94 10.65 17.55
N LEU A 479 4.88 11.34 18.20
CA LEU A 479 4.68 12.72 18.66
C LEU A 479 4.37 13.67 17.48
N ILE A 480 5.13 13.58 16.39
CA ILE A 480 4.85 14.36 15.18
C ILE A 480 3.45 14.02 14.63
N SER A 481 3.10 12.74 14.58
CA SER A 481 1.79 12.29 14.07
C SER A 481 0.61 12.78 14.91
N MET A 482 0.79 12.89 16.23
CA MET A 482 -0.23 13.45 17.13
C MET A 482 -0.48 14.94 16.85
N MET A 483 0.59 15.69 16.58
CA MET A 483 0.50 17.14 16.33
C MET A 483 -0.07 17.48 14.95
N LEU A 484 0.05 16.58 13.96
CA LEU A 484 -0.40 16.87 12.61
C LEU A 484 -1.91 16.65 12.43
N PRO A 485 -2.60 17.56 11.72
CA PRO A 485 -3.97 17.37 11.30
C PRO A 485 -4.03 16.31 10.17
N PHE A 486 -4.80 15.25 10.38
CA PHE A 486 -5.13 14.24 9.36
C PHE A 486 -6.51 14.50 8.73
N SER A 487 -7.15 15.63 9.07
CA SER A 487 -8.32 16.16 8.40
C SER A 487 -7.91 17.11 7.29
N HIS A 488 -8.79 17.27 6.28
CA HIS A 488 -8.61 18.37 5.32
C HIS A 488 -8.81 19.72 6.04
N PRO A 489 -8.04 20.76 5.70
CA PRO A 489 -8.47 22.08 6.04
C PRO A 489 -9.85 22.27 5.41
N ILE A 490 -10.85 22.59 6.24
CA ILE A 490 -12.13 23.06 5.75
C ILE A 490 -11.76 24.27 4.90
N THR A 491 -11.93 24.16 3.59
CA THR A 491 -11.87 25.32 2.72
C THR A 491 -12.99 26.21 3.24
N GLN A 492 -12.66 27.25 4.02
CA GLN A 492 -13.60 28.30 4.28
C GLN A 492 -14.04 28.76 2.90
N ALA A 493 -15.31 28.49 2.56
CA ALA A 493 -15.93 29.11 1.41
C ALA A 493 -15.57 30.59 1.51
N ALA A 494 -14.93 31.13 0.48
CA ALA A 494 -14.73 32.55 0.39
C ALA A 494 -16.11 33.16 0.61
N PRO A 495 -16.29 34.15 1.51
CA PRO A 495 -17.53 34.88 1.60
C PRO A 495 -17.76 35.50 0.23
N ASP A 496 -18.94 35.22 -0.36
CA ASP A 496 -19.45 35.76 -1.60
C ASP A 496 -19.46 37.32 -1.55
#